data_39ab5a9d9cbd2ae9f51bf4def9eeca31
#
_entry.id   39ab5a9d9cbd2ae9f51bf4def9eeca31
#
_cell.length_a   1.000
_cell.length_b   1.000
_cell.length_c   1.000
_cell.angle_alpha   90.00
_cell.angle_beta   90.00
_cell.angle_gamma   90.00
#
_symmetry.space_group_name_H-M   'P 1'
#
loop_
_entity.id
_entity.type
_entity.pdbx_description
1 polymer ?
#
loop_
_entity_poly.entity_id
_entity_poly.type
_entity_poly.pdbx_seq_one_letter_code
_entity_poly.pdbx_strand_id
1 'polypeptide(L)'
;MVVACCDSRVDPALILQCEPGDLFVVRNVANIVPPYEKDEAHHGTSAALEFGICFLQVKHLILLGHSQCGGIQALLQSANQNNTMQNDFISNWVSVIKNCADNACDVDDCSKQALKQSYENCLTFPWVKERLANKILRIHLWFFDIKTGQIFTYKQDENSYVPLNEEYGVII
;
A
#
# COMPACT_ATOMS: atom_id res chain seq x y z
N MET A 1 -12.06 -0.24 2.02
CA MET A 1 -10.90 -0.14 2.93
C MET A 1 -9.70 0.43 2.19
N VAL A 2 -8.89 1.28 2.85
CA VAL A 2 -7.67 1.84 2.25
C VAL A 2 -6.48 1.59 3.19
N VAL A 3 -5.35 1.14 2.63
CA VAL A 3 -4.04 1.16 3.29
C VAL A 3 -3.21 2.26 2.63
N ALA A 4 -2.85 3.30 3.40
CA ALA A 4 -2.18 4.49 2.90
C ALA A 4 -0.96 4.89 3.75
N CYS A 5 -0.16 5.81 3.23
CA CYS A 5 0.97 6.36 3.97
C CYS A 5 0.52 7.31 5.10
N CYS A 6 1.32 7.39 6.17
CA CYS A 6 1.18 8.40 7.24
C CYS A 6 1.55 9.83 6.80
N ASP A 7 2.06 10.02 5.59
CA ASP A 7 2.43 11.34 5.05
C ASP A 7 1.25 12.31 5.09
N SER A 8 1.46 13.50 5.67
CA SER A 8 0.40 14.49 5.88
C SER A 8 -0.24 15.02 4.59
N ARG A 9 0.44 14.86 3.44
CA ARG A 9 -0.02 15.32 2.13
C ARG A 9 -0.97 14.34 1.44
N VAL A 10 -1.17 13.13 2.00
CA VAL A 10 -1.91 12.04 1.34
C VAL A 10 -3.00 11.46 2.25
N ASP A 11 -3.90 12.31 2.72
CA ASP A 11 -5.06 11.86 3.45
C ASP A 11 -6.09 11.20 2.51
N PRO A 12 -6.43 9.91 2.69
CA PRO A 12 -7.32 9.21 1.78
C PRO A 12 -8.71 9.81 1.69
N ALA A 13 -9.27 10.31 2.80
CA ALA A 13 -10.61 10.88 2.78
C ALA A 13 -10.66 12.18 1.97
N LEU A 14 -9.62 13.01 2.07
CA LEU A 14 -9.51 14.24 1.28
C LEU A 14 -9.27 13.94 -0.20
N ILE A 15 -8.37 12.99 -0.51
CA ILE A 15 -8.05 12.62 -1.91
C ILE A 15 -9.26 12.04 -2.62
N LEU A 16 -10.03 11.19 -1.92
CA LEU A 16 -11.19 10.50 -2.47
C LEU A 16 -12.51 11.23 -2.24
N GLN A 17 -12.47 12.41 -1.59
CA GLN A 17 -13.64 13.25 -1.28
C GLN A 17 -14.74 12.48 -0.54
N CYS A 18 -14.35 11.68 0.45
CA CYS A 18 -15.24 10.82 1.21
C CYS A 18 -15.74 11.49 2.49
N GLU A 19 -16.95 11.12 2.90
CA GLU A 19 -17.55 11.53 4.17
C GLU A 19 -17.16 10.58 5.33
N PRO A 20 -17.30 11.00 6.57
CA PRO A 20 -17.11 10.12 7.71
C PRO A 20 -18.00 8.87 7.63
N GLY A 21 -17.37 7.68 7.71
CA GLY A 21 -18.05 6.40 7.61
C GLY A 21 -17.85 5.66 6.27
N ASP A 22 -17.44 6.34 5.21
CA ASP A 22 -17.28 5.74 3.89
C ASP A 22 -16.04 4.83 3.80
N LEU A 23 -14.97 5.18 4.53
CA LEU A 23 -13.70 4.47 4.44
C LEU A 23 -13.28 3.87 5.78
N PHE A 24 -12.87 2.62 5.75
CA PHE A 24 -12.03 2.04 6.80
C PHE A 24 -10.58 2.23 6.42
N VAL A 25 -9.83 3.04 7.17
CA VAL A 25 -8.48 3.51 6.78
C VAL A 25 -7.43 2.99 7.75
N VAL A 26 -6.36 2.41 7.18
CA VAL A 26 -5.11 2.08 7.88
C VAL A 26 -4.01 2.95 7.32
N ARG A 27 -3.27 3.64 8.18
CA ARG A 27 -2.11 4.44 7.76
C ARG A 27 -0.85 3.95 8.47
N ASN A 28 0.19 3.71 7.68
CA ASN A 28 1.51 3.36 8.19
C ASN A 28 2.60 4.00 7.32
N VAL A 29 3.86 3.93 7.72
CA VAL A 29 4.96 4.47 6.92
C VAL A 29 5.09 3.68 5.62
N ALA A 30 5.06 4.37 4.49
CA ALA A 30 5.15 3.82 3.12
C ALA A 30 4.01 2.86 2.73
N ASN A 31 2.82 2.96 3.34
CA ASN A 31 1.63 2.15 2.98
C ASN A 31 1.90 0.65 2.79
N ILE A 32 2.81 0.09 3.57
CA ILE A 32 3.26 -1.30 3.47
C ILE A 32 2.22 -2.25 4.06
N VAL A 33 1.96 -3.34 3.34
CA VAL A 33 1.32 -4.53 3.88
C VAL A 33 2.41 -5.59 4.11
N PRO A 34 2.66 -6.02 5.36
CA PRO A 34 3.57 -7.11 5.65
C PRO A 34 2.98 -8.46 5.21
N PRO A 35 3.80 -9.51 5.02
CA PRO A 35 3.29 -10.85 4.76
C PRO A 35 2.52 -11.40 5.96
N TYR A 36 1.73 -12.44 5.73
CA TYR A 36 1.04 -13.15 6.80
C TYR A 36 2.05 -13.91 7.68
N GLU A 37 2.17 -13.48 8.92
CA GLU A 37 2.99 -14.11 9.96
C GLU A 37 2.10 -14.36 11.17
N LYS A 38 1.95 -15.64 11.54
CA LYS A 38 1.17 -16.05 12.71
C LYS A 38 2.14 -16.39 13.84
N ASP A 39 2.50 -15.38 14.59
CA ASP A 39 3.28 -15.49 15.82
C ASP A 39 2.54 -14.80 16.99
N GLU A 40 3.19 -14.64 18.11
CA GLU A 40 2.64 -13.98 19.28
C GLU A 40 2.91 -12.46 19.31
N ALA A 41 3.46 -11.87 18.23
CA ALA A 41 3.75 -10.45 18.16
C ALA A 41 2.49 -9.61 17.82
N HIS A 42 2.58 -8.31 18.02
CA HIS A 42 1.46 -7.38 17.82
C HIS A 42 1.50 -6.76 16.42
N HIS A 43 0.78 -7.36 15.48
CA HIS A 43 0.74 -6.98 14.07
C HIS A 43 -0.42 -6.04 13.75
N GLY A 44 -0.27 -4.73 14.01
CA GLY A 44 -1.35 -3.75 13.87
C GLY A 44 -1.94 -3.65 12.46
N THR A 45 -1.11 -3.66 11.41
CA THR A 45 -1.59 -3.62 10.01
C THR A 45 -2.35 -4.89 9.65
N SER A 46 -1.83 -6.08 10.03
CA SER A 46 -2.48 -7.37 9.77
C SER A 46 -3.81 -7.50 10.51
N ALA A 47 -3.87 -7.05 11.78
CA ALA A 47 -5.10 -7.03 12.56
C ALA A 47 -6.17 -6.13 11.93
N ALA A 48 -5.77 -4.96 11.43
CA ALA A 48 -6.70 -4.06 10.75
C ALA A 48 -7.17 -4.64 9.40
N LEU A 49 -6.30 -5.32 8.65
CA LEU A 49 -6.69 -6.06 7.44
C LEU A 49 -7.72 -7.15 7.74
N GLU A 50 -7.47 -7.97 8.77
CA GLU A 50 -8.41 -9.00 9.21
C GLU A 50 -9.77 -8.40 9.59
N PHE A 51 -9.76 -7.33 10.39
CA PHE A 51 -10.99 -6.67 10.79
C PHE A 51 -11.76 -6.12 9.59
N GLY A 52 -11.10 -5.39 8.68
CA GLY A 52 -11.73 -4.82 7.49
C GLY A 52 -12.29 -5.88 6.55
N ILE A 53 -11.54 -6.97 6.32
CA ILE A 53 -11.91 -7.97 5.34
C ILE A 53 -12.83 -9.05 5.91
N CYS A 54 -12.57 -9.53 7.13
CA CYS A 54 -13.36 -10.64 7.70
C CYS A 54 -14.59 -10.15 8.48
N PHE A 55 -14.49 -9.03 9.22
CA PHE A 55 -15.58 -8.54 10.06
C PHE A 55 -16.43 -7.50 9.35
N LEU A 56 -15.83 -6.44 8.78
CA LEU A 56 -16.56 -5.43 8.01
C LEU A 56 -16.94 -5.91 6.61
N GLN A 57 -16.31 -6.97 6.13
CA GLN A 57 -16.58 -7.60 4.84
C GLN A 57 -16.49 -6.61 3.66
N VAL A 58 -15.47 -5.76 3.67
CA VAL A 58 -15.25 -4.79 2.61
C VAL A 58 -15.11 -5.50 1.25
N LYS A 59 -15.66 -4.90 0.20
CA LYS A 59 -15.59 -5.41 -1.17
C LYS A 59 -14.34 -4.95 -1.92
N HIS A 60 -13.74 -3.84 -1.46
CA HIS A 60 -12.58 -3.22 -2.10
C HIS A 60 -11.49 -2.94 -1.07
N LEU A 61 -10.26 -3.36 -1.39
CA LEU A 61 -9.03 -3.00 -0.69
C LEU A 61 -8.18 -2.13 -1.64
N ILE A 62 -7.92 -0.90 -1.25
CA ILE A 62 -7.07 0.02 -2.00
C ILE A 62 -5.73 0.12 -1.29
N LEU A 63 -4.64 -0.22 -1.99
CA LEU A 63 -3.28 0.07 -1.57
C LEU A 63 -2.89 1.40 -2.22
N LEU A 64 -2.80 2.47 -1.41
CA LEU A 64 -2.59 3.83 -1.89
C LEU A 64 -1.16 4.29 -1.59
N GLY A 65 -0.29 4.20 -2.59
CA GLY A 65 1.05 4.78 -2.56
C GLY A 65 1.06 6.20 -3.11
N HIS A 66 2.22 6.87 -3.00
CA HIS A 66 2.32 8.25 -3.46
C HIS A 66 3.74 8.62 -3.89
N SER A 67 3.85 9.68 -4.69
CA SER A 67 5.13 10.26 -5.10
C SER A 67 5.91 10.86 -3.92
N GLN A 68 7.23 10.85 -3.99
CA GLN A 68 8.13 11.44 -3.00
C GLN A 68 7.91 10.92 -1.56
N CYS A 69 7.65 9.62 -1.41
CA CYS A 69 7.41 9.00 -0.11
C CYS A 69 8.67 8.98 0.75
N GLY A 70 8.61 9.61 1.94
CA GLY A 70 9.74 9.67 2.87
C GLY A 70 10.17 8.30 3.40
N GLY A 71 9.24 7.36 3.59
CA GLY A 71 9.54 5.99 4.00
C GLY A 71 10.29 5.20 2.91
N ILE A 72 9.94 5.42 1.64
CA ILE A 72 10.67 4.84 0.50
C ILE A 72 12.06 5.47 0.34
N GLN A 73 12.19 6.79 0.57
CA GLN A 73 13.50 7.44 0.61
C GLN A 73 14.42 6.85 1.69
N ALA A 74 13.87 6.56 2.88
CA ALA A 74 14.62 5.92 3.96
C ALA A 74 15.11 4.52 3.55
N LEU A 75 14.29 3.73 2.85
CA LEU A 75 14.69 2.43 2.30
C LEU A 75 15.87 2.58 1.31
N LEU A 76 15.76 3.45 0.32
CA LEU A 76 16.80 3.67 -0.68
C LEU A 76 18.12 4.19 -0.07
N GLN A 77 18.03 5.05 0.93
CA GLN A 77 19.20 5.54 1.66
C GLN A 77 19.88 4.42 2.45
N SER A 78 19.12 3.54 3.09
CA SER A 78 19.68 2.41 3.83
C SER A 78 20.34 1.37 2.92
N ALA A 79 19.82 1.19 1.70
CA ALA A 79 20.41 0.29 0.71
C ALA A 79 21.74 0.82 0.14
N ASN A 80 21.88 2.14 0.00
CA ASN A 80 23.07 2.79 -0.59
C ASN A 80 24.20 3.12 0.39
N GLN A 81 23.95 3.00 1.68
CA GLN A 81 24.97 3.32 2.69
C GLN A 81 25.34 2.09 3.50
N ASN A 82 26.66 1.77 3.55
CA ASN A 82 27.26 0.99 4.65
C ASN A 82 27.09 1.70 6.01
N ASN A 83 26.16 2.61 6.11
CA ASN A 83 25.96 3.46 7.26
C ASN A 83 24.72 2.94 8.01
N THR A 84 25.01 2.21 9.07
CA THR A 84 24.08 1.81 10.11
C THR A 84 23.44 3.04 10.74
N MET A 85 22.44 3.61 10.10
CA MET A 85 21.43 4.35 10.85
C MET A 85 20.79 3.31 11.77
N GLN A 86 21.22 3.29 13.02
CA GLN A 86 20.60 2.51 14.10
C GLN A 86 19.21 3.10 14.38
N ASN A 87 18.28 2.85 13.49
CA ASN A 87 16.88 3.14 13.72
C ASN A 87 16.21 1.85 14.21
N ASP A 88 15.76 1.84 15.43
CA ASP A 88 15.22 0.65 16.08
C ASP A 88 14.00 0.05 15.37
N PHE A 89 13.20 0.88 14.75
CA PHE A 89 11.90 0.46 14.16
C PHE A 89 11.82 0.65 12.65
N ILE A 90 12.20 1.82 12.10
CA ILE A 90 11.95 2.15 10.70
C ILE A 90 12.73 1.26 9.73
N SER A 91 13.98 0.95 10.03
CA SER A 91 14.81 0.10 9.18
C SER A 91 14.23 -1.32 9.07
N ASN A 92 13.77 -1.86 10.21
CA ASN A 92 13.10 -3.16 10.25
C ASN A 92 11.76 -3.13 9.49
N TRP A 93 10.98 -2.05 9.67
CA TRP A 93 9.70 -1.89 8.98
C TRP A 93 9.84 -1.85 7.47
N VAL A 94 10.72 -0.99 6.93
CA VAL A 94 10.89 -0.87 5.47
C VAL A 94 11.60 -2.07 4.85
N SER A 95 12.27 -2.91 5.65
CA SER A 95 12.90 -4.15 5.17
C SER A 95 11.90 -5.14 4.56
N VAL A 96 10.62 -5.05 4.92
CA VAL A 96 9.51 -5.82 4.32
C VAL A 96 9.46 -5.65 2.79
N ILE A 97 9.89 -4.50 2.30
CA ILE A 97 9.88 -4.15 0.87
C ILE A 97 11.30 -3.92 0.32
N LYS A 98 12.33 -4.47 0.96
CA LYS A 98 13.74 -4.23 0.60
C LYS A 98 14.07 -4.53 -0.86
N ASN A 99 13.48 -5.58 -1.43
CA ASN A 99 13.72 -5.99 -2.82
C ASN A 99 13.25 -4.94 -3.84
N CYS A 100 12.39 -4.01 -3.43
CA CYS A 100 11.93 -2.93 -4.31
C CYS A 100 13.04 -1.91 -4.59
N ALA A 101 14.06 -1.82 -3.75
CA ALA A 101 15.19 -0.92 -3.95
C ALA A 101 16.18 -1.40 -5.01
N ASP A 102 16.25 -2.72 -5.26
CA ASP A 102 17.30 -3.32 -6.12
C ASP A 102 17.16 -2.94 -7.59
N ASN A 103 15.92 -2.68 -8.05
CA ASN A 103 15.62 -2.41 -9.46
C ASN A 103 14.93 -1.06 -9.69
N ALA A 104 14.79 -0.23 -8.67
CA ALA A 104 14.11 1.04 -8.79
C ALA A 104 15.04 2.12 -9.35
N CYS A 105 14.54 2.88 -10.34
CA CYS A 105 15.27 4.00 -10.94
C CYS A 105 15.26 5.24 -10.03
N ASP A 106 14.17 5.44 -9.29
CA ASP A 106 13.96 6.56 -8.37
C ASP A 106 12.97 6.21 -7.24
N VAL A 107 12.66 7.20 -6.40
CA VAL A 107 11.73 7.06 -5.26
C VAL A 107 10.32 6.68 -5.72
N ASP A 108 9.84 7.26 -6.80
CA ASP A 108 8.47 7.06 -7.29
C ASP A 108 8.31 5.68 -7.94
N ASP A 109 9.34 5.23 -8.66
CA ASP A 109 9.38 3.86 -9.19
C ASP A 109 9.46 2.84 -8.04
N CYS A 110 10.32 3.06 -7.05
CA CYS A 110 10.39 2.21 -5.85
C CYS A 110 9.05 2.17 -5.10
N SER A 111 8.34 3.30 -5.00
CA SER A 111 7.01 3.36 -4.39
C SER A 111 5.98 2.51 -5.15
N LYS A 112 6.03 2.53 -6.49
CA LYS A 112 5.19 1.68 -7.34
C LYS A 112 5.53 0.19 -7.21
N GLN A 113 6.82 -0.16 -7.09
CA GLN A 113 7.24 -1.53 -6.82
C GLN A 113 6.79 -1.99 -5.43
N ALA A 114 6.86 -1.12 -4.41
CA ALA A 114 6.39 -1.39 -3.06
C ALA A 114 4.88 -1.68 -3.00
N LEU A 115 4.07 -1.01 -3.83
CA LEU A 115 2.65 -1.35 -3.99
C LEU A 115 2.44 -2.77 -4.52
N LYS A 116 3.23 -3.18 -5.52
CA LYS A 116 3.17 -4.55 -6.06
C LYS A 116 3.60 -5.57 -4.99
N GLN A 117 4.68 -5.29 -4.25
CA GLN A 117 5.12 -6.17 -3.16
C GLN A 117 4.06 -6.28 -2.05
N SER A 118 3.43 -5.16 -1.68
CA SER A 118 2.33 -5.16 -0.71
C SER A 118 1.11 -5.95 -1.21
N TYR A 119 0.82 -5.92 -2.51
CA TYR A 119 -0.20 -6.78 -3.12
C TYR A 119 0.16 -8.27 -2.98
N GLU A 120 1.38 -8.66 -3.33
CA GLU A 120 1.85 -10.04 -3.17
C GLU A 120 1.78 -10.48 -1.69
N ASN A 121 2.13 -9.60 -0.77
CA ASN A 121 2.00 -9.86 0.65
C ASN A 121 0.52 -10.03 1.06
N CYS A 122 -0.43 -9.27 0.51
CA CYS A 122 -1.86 -9.51 0.73
C CYS A 122 -2.27 -10.93 0.32
N LEU A 123 -1.69 -11.46 -0.75
CA LEU A 123 -1.98 -12.82 -1.20
C LEU A 123 -1.42 -13.92 -0.26
N THR A 124 -0.60 -13.60 0.71
CA THR A 124 -0.14 -14.57 1.71
C THR A 124 -1.19 -14.85 2.77
N PHE A 125 -2.18 -13.95 2.95
CA PHE A 125 -3.27 -14.13 3.92
C PHE A 125 -4.33 -15.11 3.37
N PRO A 126 -4.62 -16.23 4.04
CA PRO A 126 -5.55 -17.26 3.53
C PRO A 126 -6.94 -16.71 3.21
N TRP A 127 -7.49 -15.88 4.08
CA TRP A 127 -8.82 -15.29 3.94
C TRP A 127 -8.88 -14.20 2.85
N VAL A 128 -7.77 -13.56 2.49
CA VAL A 128 -7.67 -12.67 1.31
C VAL A 128 -7.77 -13.51 0.04
N LYS A 129 -6.96 -14.58 -0.07
CA LYS A 129 -7.00 -15.48 -1.23
C LYS A 129 -8.39 -16.04 -1.48
N GLU A 130 -9.04 -16.52 -0.42
CA GLU A 130 -10.37 -17.10 -0.51
C GLU A 130 -11.39 -16.09 -1.06
N ARG A 131 -11.39 -14.85 -0.52
CA ARG A 131 -12.34 -13.82 -0.95
C ARG A 131 -12.07 -13.29 -2.36
N LEU A 132 -10.82 -13.24 -2.79
CA LEU A 132 -10.44 -12.93 -4.18
C LEU A 132 -10.92 -14.04 -5.14
N ALA A 133 -10.67 -15.31 -4.80
CA ALA A 133 -11.10 -16.45 -5.61
C ALA A 133 -12.63 -16.49 -5.78
N ASN A 134 -13.37 -16.14 -4.74
CA ASN A 134 -14.84 -16.04 -4.76
C ASN A 134 -15.36 -14.73 -5.37
N LYS A 135 -14.48 -13.85 -5.87
CA LYS A 135 -14.84 -12.54 -6.44
C LYS A 135 -15.63 -11.61 -5.50
N ILE A 136 -15.48 -11.82 -4.19
CA ILE A 136 -16.12 -11.01 -3.13
C ILE A 136 -15.25 -9.80 -2.77
N LEU A 137 -13.93 -9.91 -2.95
CA LEU A 137 -12.94 -8.87 -2.72
C LEU A 137 -12.26 -8.49 -4.03
N ARG A 138 -11.93 -7.22 -4.19
CA ARG A 138 -11.03 -6.71 -5.23
C ARG A 138 -9.92 -5.90 -4.57
N ILE A 139 -8.68 -6.04 -5.04
CA ILE A 139 -7.54 -5.24 -4.57
C ILE A 139 -7.13 -4.29 -5.69
N HIS A 140 -6.94 -3.03 -5.33
CA HIS A 140 -6.55 -1.95 -6.24
C HIS A 140 -5.19 -1.40 -5.79
N LEU A 141 -4.27 -1.23 -6.73
CA LEU A 141 -2.99 -0.58 -6.51
C LEU A 141 -3.08 0.81 -7.12
N TRP A 142 -3.17 1.83 -6.27
CA TRP A 142 -3.28 3.21 -6.68
C TRP A 142 -2.03 3.99 -6.26
N PHE A 143 -1.58 4.85 -7.17
CA PHE A 143 -0.45 5.74 -6.94
C PHE A 143 -0.90 7.18 -7.11
N PHE A 144 -0.78 7.97 -6.05
CA PHE A 144 -1.13 9.38 -6.03
C PHE A 144 0.10 10.25 -6.30
N ASP A 145 0.07 11.02 -7.37
CA ASP A 145 1.08 12.03 -7.64
C ASP A 145 0.75 13.33 -6.90
N ILE A 146 1.52 13.63 -5.85
CA ILE A 146 1.32 14.82 -5.02
C ILE A 146 1.47 16.10 -5.82
N LYS A 147 2.31 16.11 -6.86
CA LYS A 147 2.59 17.32 -7.64
C LYS A 147 1.41 17.69 -8.55
N THR A 148 0.76 16.71 -9.14
CA THR A 148 -0.35 16.93 -10.10
C THR A 148 -1.72 16.73 -9.47
N GLY A 149 -1.81 16.07 -8.29
CA GLY A 149 -3.07 15.68 -7.67
C GLY A 149 -3.77 14.52 -8.40
N GLN A 150 -3.08 13.82 -9.30
CA GLN A 150 -3.64 12.75 -10.09
C GLN A 150 -3.44 11.39 -9.44
N ILE A 151 -4.46 10.52 -9.53
CA ILE A 151 -4.37 9.12 -9.14
C ILE A 151 -4.09 8.27 -10.39
N PHE A 152 -3.17 7.33 -10.26
CA PHE A 152 -2.91 6.30 -11.25
C PHE A 152 -3.30 4.94 -10.69
N THR A 153 -3.88 4.07 -11.52
CA THR A 153 -4.19 2.69 -11.18
C THR A 153 -3.28 1.73 -11.94
N TYR A 154 -2.86 0.66 -11.27
CA TYR A 154 -2.05 -0.38 -11.90
C TYR A 154 -2.94 -1.32 -12.73
N LYS A 155 -2.55 -1.53 -14.00
CA LYS A 155 -3.15 -2.48 -14.92
C LYS A 155 -2.25 -3.69 -15.06
N GLN A 156 -2.72 -4.84 -14.63
CA GLN A 156 -1.93 -6.09 -14.68
C GLN A 156 -1.62 -6.50 -16.12
N ASP A 157 -2.60 -6.38 -17.02
CA ASP A 157 -2.47 -6.78 -18.43
C ASP A 157 -1.42 -5.95 -19.18
N GLU A 158 -1.25 -4.69 -18.79
CA GLU A 158 -0.30 -3.76 -19.40
C GLU A 158 1.00 -3.65 -18.61
N ASN A 159 1.04 -4.24 -17.41
CA ASN A 159 2.14 -4.06 -16.43
C ASN A 159 2.51 -2.58 -16.21
N SER A 160 1.52 -1.69 -16.22
CA SER A 160 1.72 -0.25 -16.19
C SER A 160 0.74 0.46 -15.26
N TYR A 161 1.12 1.66 -14.82
CA TYR A 161 0.24 2.59 -14.12
C TYR A 161 -0.37 3.56 -15.13
N VAL A 162 -1.69 3.63 -15.19
CA VAL A 162 -2.45 4.52 -16.06
C VAL A 162 -3.30 5.48 -15.22
N PRO A 163 -3.59 6.70 -15.70
CA PRO A 163 -4.48 7.62 -14.99
C PRO A 163 -5.81 6.96 -14.64
N LEU A 164 -6.28 7.16 -13.41
CA LEU A 164 -7.61 6.71 -12.99
C LEU A 164 -8.64 7.67 -13.57
N ASN A 165 -9.40 7.22 -14.59
CA ASN A 165 -10.44 7.98 -15.25
C ASN A 165 -11.80 7.40 -14.90
N GLU A 166 -12.87 8.12 -15.23
CA GLU A 166 -14.27 7.69 -15.04
C GLU A 166 -14.61 6.36 -15.74
N GLU A 167 -13.91 6.00 -16.83
CA GLU A 167 -14.06 4.72 -17.53
C GLU A 167 -13.72 3.49 -16.68
N TYR A 168 -12.93 3.65 -15.61
CA TYR A 168 -12.53 2.55 -14.73
C TYR A 168 -13.44 2.39 -13.51
N GLY A 169 -14.60 3.01 -13.58
CA GLY A 169 -15.70 2.83 -12.65
C GLY A 169 -15.46 3.58 -11.34
N VAL A 170 -16.38 4.45 -11.03
CA VAL A 170 -16.58 4.97 -9.68
C VAL A 170 -16.74 3.75 -8.77
N ILE A 171 -15.74 3.49 -7.95
CA ILE A 171 -15.80 2.50 -6.88
C ILE A 171 -16.46 3.21 -5.71
N ILE A 172 -17.75 3.45 -5.80
CA ILE A 172 -18.59 3.88 -4.68
C ILE A 172 -19.62 2.81 -4.41
#